data_88e854a4b315c9c08681c9f2c913161e
#
_entry.id   88e854a4b315c9c08681c9f2c913161e
#
_cell.length_a   1.000
_cell.length_b   1.000
_cell.length_c   1.000
_cell.angle_alpha   90.00
_cell.angle_beta   90.00
_cell.angle_gamma   90.00
#
_symmetry.space_group_name_H-M   'P 1'
#
loop_
_entity.id
_entity.type
_entity.pdbx_description
1 polymer ?
#
loop_
_entity_poly.entity_id
_entity_poly.type
_entity_poly.pdbx_seq_one_letter_code
_entity_poly.pdbx_strand_id
1 'polypeptide(L)'
;MRVYKDEEMRWSMLRYDSRTFTAQQAKMLKGDVTRKEIPEKYIYIDDGCFRADGRMREVILPPNCKIIGREAFFQCQIRKEVVLPKTMKEIKRRAFSENHSLRAVHFPASLKTLGPKAYRDCTN
;
A
#
# COMPACT_ATOMS: atom_id res chain seq x y z
N MET A 1 -7.78 -9.97 -27.41
CA MET A 1 -7.61 -8.51 -27.21
C MET A 1 -8.39 -8.06 -25.99
N ARG A 2 -7.75 -7.27 -25.14
CA ARG A 2 -8.42 -6.70 -23.98
C ARG A 2 -8.90 -5.30 -24.29
N VAL A 3 -10.14 -5.00 -23.89
CA VAL A 3 -10.72 -3.68 -24.06
C VAL A 3 -11.05 -3.12 -22.69
N TYR A 4 -10.53 -1.94 -22.38
CA TYR A 4 -10.74 -1.29 -21.11
C TYR A 4 -11.66 -0.09 -21.32
N LYS A 5 -12.79 -0.12 -20.63
CA LYS A 5 -13.81 0.90 -20.82
C LYS A 5 -13.58 2.15 -19.97
N ASP A 6 -12.83 1.99 -18.89
CA ASP A 6 -12.67 3.06 -17.95
C ASP A 6 -11.31 2.98 -17.23
N GLU A 7 -11.04 3.98 -16.41
CA GLU A 7 -9.80 4.13 -15.68
C GLU A 7 -9.59 3.01 -14.68
N GLU A 8 -10.67 2.50 -14.10
CA GLU A 8 -10.59 1.43 -13.12
C GLU A 8 -9.99 0.16 -13.70
N MET A 9 -10.41 -0.20 -14.91
CA MET A 9 -9.87 -1.38 -15.59
C MET A 9 -8.40 -1.19 -15.95
N ARG A 10 -8.01 0.03 -16.28
CA ARG A 10 -6.60 0.36 -16.53
C ARG A 10 -5.75 0.15 -15.28
N TRP A 11 -6.27 0.54 -14.13
CA TRP A 11 -5.55 0.36 -12.86
C TRP A 11 -5.37 -1.13 -12.55
N SER A 12 -6.35 -1.96 -12.84
CA SER A 12 -6.24 -3.40 -12.66
C SER A 12 -5.11 -4.00 -13.50
N MET A 13 -4.86 -3.44 -14.68
CA MET A 13 -3.74 -3.89 -15.52
C MET A 13 -2.38 -3.56 -14.93
N LEU A 14 -2.24 -2.41 -14.28
CA LEU A 14 -0.96 -1.98 -13.71
C LEU A 14 -0.41 -2.98 -12.71
N ARG A 15 -1.28 -3.80 -12.15
CA ARG A 15 -0.94 -4.85 -11.21
C ARG A 15 0.05 -5.86 -11.79
N TYR A 16 0.06 -6.03 -13.11
CA TYR A 16 0.87 -7.05 -13.77
C TYR A 16 2.05 -6.49 -14.55
N ASP A 17 2.37 -5.20 -14.37
CA ASP A 17 3.49 -4.62 -15.09
C ASP A 17 4.69 -4.38 -14.17
N SER A 18 5.80 -3.93 -14.77
CA SER A 18 7.06 -3.71 -14.06
C SER A 18 6.99 -2.63 -12.98
N ARG A 19 5.88 -1.88 -12.90
CA ARG A 19 5.68 -0.85 -11.89
C ARG A 19 4.92 -1.35 -10.67
N THR A 20 4.67 -2.66 -10.60
CA THR A 20 4.03 -3.29 -9.45
C THR A 20 5.09 -3.81 -8.48
N PHE A 21 4.99 -3.38 -7.22
CA PHE A 21 5.87 -3.86 -6.16
C PHE A 21 5.22 -5.08 -5.50
N THR A 22 5.83 -6.25 -5.70
CA THR A 22 5.27 -7.54 -5.29
C THR A 22 5.79 -7.98 -3.92
N ALA A 23 5.13 -8.96 -3.32
CA ALA A 23 5.58 -9.55 -2.05
C ALA A 23 6.98 -10.16 -2.18
N GLN A 24 7.30 -10.73 -3.33
CA GLN A 24 8.62 -11.29 -3.54
C GLN A 24 9.69 -10.20 -3.52
N GLN A 25 9.43 -9.07 -4.17
CA GLN A 25 10.33 -7.93 -4.16
C GLN A 25 10.46 -7.34 -2.75
N ALA A 26 9.37 -7.35 -1.98
CA ALA A 26 9.39 -6.88 -0.61
C ALA A 26 10.36 -7.70 0.26
N LYS A 27 10.41 -9.01 0.04
CA LYS A 27 11.33 -9.89 0.76
C LYS A 27 12.79 -9.64 0.41
N MET A 28 13.04 -9.04 -0.74
CA MET A 28 14.39 -8.74 -1.22
C MET A 28 14.88 -7.35 -0.83
N LEU A 29 14.07 -6.55 -0.18
CA LEU A 29 14.50 -5.24 0.28
C LEU A 29 15.61 -5.39 1.31
N LYS A 30 16.68 -4.62 1.12
CA LYS A 30 17.83 -4.61 2.00
C LYS A 30 17.72 -3.46 3.00
N GLY A 31 18.58 -3.50 4.01
CA GLY A 31 18.66 -2.43 4.99
C GLY A 31 17.87 -2.74 6.25
N ASP A 32 17.39 -1.70 6.90
CA ASP A 32 16.70 -1.80 8.19
C ASP A 32 15.35 -2.51 8.05
N VAL A 33 15.19 -3.65 8.71
CA VAL A 33 13.96 -4.45 8.64
C VAL A 33 12.76 -3.75 9.28
N THR A 34 13.00 -2.74 10.11
CA THR A 34 11.91 -1.99 10.77
C THR A 34 11.41 -0.81 9.93
N ARG A 35 12.18 -0.39 8.94
CA ARG A 35 11.87 0.76 8.10
C ARG A 35 11.95 0.35 6.64
N LYS A 36 10.81 0.24 5.98
CA LYS A 36 10.73 -0.19 4.59
C LYS A 36 10.52 1.00 3.68
N GLU A 37 11.47 1.23 2.78
CA GLU A 37 11.37 2.27 1.76
C GLU A 37 11.15 1.60 0.42
N ILE A 38 9.97 1.80 -0.16
CA ILE A 38 9.60 1.21 -1.45
C ILE A 38 10.18 2.10 -2.55
N PRO A 39 10.94 1.52 -3.52
CA PRO A 39 11.60 2.33 -4.55
C PRO A 39 10.64 3.19 -5.37
N GLU A 40 11.13 4.33 -5.82
CA GLU A 40 10.34 5.38 -6.46
C GLU A 40 9.61 4.96 -7.73
N LYS A 41 10.16 3.99 -8.45
CA LYS A 41 9.58 3.59 -9.75
C LYS A 41 8.23 2.89 -9.64
N TYR A 42 7.89 2.40 -8.46
CA TYR A 42 6.67 1.62 -8.31
C TYR A 42 5.45 2.51 -8.12
N ILE A 43 4.35 2.15 -8.76
CA ILE A 43 3.09 2.88 -8.66
C ILE A 43 1.95 2.05 -8.09
N TYR A 44 2.14 0.73 -8.00
CA TYR A 44 1.17 -0.19 -7.44
C TYR A 44 1.85 -1.07 -6.41
N ILE A 45 1.26 -1.16 -5.22
CA ILE A 45 1.70 -2.10 -4.19
C ILE A 45 0.75 -3.27 -4.21
N ASP A 46 1.28 -4.46 -4.50
CA ASP A 46 0.47 -5.65 -4.75
C ASP A 46 -0.25 -6.14 -3.50
N ASP A 47 -1.28 -6.96 -3.70
CA ASP A 47 -2.03 -7.58 -2.61
C ASP A 47 -1.08 -8.39 -1.71
N GLY A 48 -1.27 -8.24 -0.41
CA GLY A 48 -0.49 -8.99 0.56
C GLY A 48 1.01 -8.67 0.60
N CYS A 49 1.44 -7.59 -0.02
CA CYS A 49 2.87 -7.28 -0.24
C CYS A 49 3.71 -7.40 1.04
N PHE A 50 3.25 -6.80 2.15
CA PHE A 50 3.93 -6.85 3.46
C PHE A 50 3.05 -7.49 4.53
N ARG A 51 2.12 -8.34 4.12
CA ARG A 51 1.18 -8.96 5.05
C ARG A 51 1.90 -9.64 6.20
N ALA A 52 1.46 -9.30 7.42
CA ALA A 52 1.97 -9.89 8.66
C ALA A 52 3.47 -9.65 8.89
N ASP A 53 4.04 -8.60 8.33
CA ASP A 53 5.43 -8.23 8.63
C ASP A 53 5.48 -7.56 10.01
N GLY A 54 5.62 -8.37 11.05
CA GLY A 54 5.60 -7.90 12.43
C GLY A 54 6.82 -7.10 12.85
N ARG A 55 7.83 -6.99 12.00
CA ARG A 55 9.02 -6.19 12.29
C ARG A 55 8.92 -4.77 11.75
N MET A 56 8.01 -4.54 10.81
CA MET A 56 7.86 -3.21 10.21
C MET A 56 7.33 -2.21 11.23
N ARG A 57 8.00 -1.07 11.34
CA ARG A 57 7.57 0.05 12.21
C ARG A 57 7.24 1.28 11.41
N GLU A 58 7.84 1.40 10.23
CA GLU A 58 7.68 2.55 9.37
C GLU A 58 7.73 2.10 7.91
N VAL A 59 6.89 2.70 7.08
CA VAL A 59 6.93 2.47 5.62
C VAL A 59 6.95 3.82 4.92
N ILE A 60 7.80 3.92 3.90
CA ILE A 60 7.85 5.09 3.03
C ILE A 60 7.35 4.66 1.67
N LEU A 61 6.22 5.23 1.27
CA LEU A 61 5.56 4.91 0.02
C LEU A 61 6.23 5.63 -1.15
N PRO A 62 6.20 5.03 -2.35
CA PRO A 62 6.74 5.71 -3.53
C PRO A 62 5.96 7.00 -3.82
N PRO A 63 6.62 8.07 -4.27
CA PRO A 63 5.95 9.37 -4.44
C PRO A 63 4.87 9.37 -5.52
N ASN A 64 4.90 8.42 -6.43
CA ASN A 64 3.90 8.32 -7.50
C ASN A 64 2.96 7.14 -7.33
N CYS A 65 2.90 6.57 -6.13
CA CYS A 65 2.04 5.43 -5.86
C CYS A 65 0.57 5.79 -6.05
N LYS A 66 -0.17 4.92 -6.73
CA LYS A 66 -1.57 5.15 -7.06
C LYS A 66 -2.51 4.18 -6.37
N ILE A 67 -2.07 2.95 -6.13
CA ILE A 67 -2.92 1.89 -5.58
C ILE A 67 -2.16 1.10 -4.52
N ILE A 68 -2.81 0.90 -3.37
CA ILE A 68 -2.35 -0.04 -2.34
C ILE A 68 -3.30 -1.22 -2.36
N GLY A 69 -2.75 -2.40 -2.60
CA GLY A 69 -3.51 -3.63 -2.77
C GLY A 69 -4.15 -4.15 -1.50
N ARG A 70 -4.99 -5.18 -1.65
CA ARG A 70 -5.70 -5.81 -0.53
C ARG A 70 -4.70 -6.39 0.46
N GLU A 71 -4.90 -6.07 1.74
CA GLU A 71 -4.07 -6.58 2.82
C GLU A 71 -2.56 -6.32 2.65
N ALA A 72 -2.20 -5.31 1.88
CA ALA A 72 -0.79 -5.05 1.58
C ALA A 72 0.04 -4.81 2.85
N PHE A 73 -0.54 -4.19 3.86
CA PHE A 73 0.11 -3.92 5.15
C PHE A 73 -0.71 -4.47 6.32
N PHE A 74 -1.45 -5.56 6.08
CA PHE A 74 -2.27 -6.20 7.10
C PHE A 74 -1.41 -6.78 8.20
N GLN A 75 -1.78 -6.51 9.46
CA GLN A 75 -1.07 -7.01 10.64
C GLN A 75 0.41 -6.64 10.68
N CYS A 76 0.77 -5.50 10.18
CA CYS A 76 2.10 -4.93 10.40
C CYS A 76 2.11 -4.21 11.75
N GLN A 77 3.26 -3.73 12.14
CA GLN A 77 3.42 -3.02 13.41
C GLN A 77 3.78 -1.55 13.18
N ILE A 78 3.18 -0.95 12.17
CA ILE A 78 3.47 0.45 11.83
C ILE A 78 3.09 1.35 13.01
N ARG A 79 4.05 2.12 13.49
CA ARG A 79 3.87 2.96 14.69
C ARG A 79 3.72 4.43 14.38
N LYS A 80 4.20 4.83 13.22
CA LYS A 80 4.21 6.23 12.83
C LYS A 80 3.04 6.53 11.92
N GLU A 81 2.97 7.76 11.48
CA GLU A 81 2.00 8.16 10.48
C GLU A 81 2.36 7.54 9.13
N VAL A 82 1.35 7.18 8.37
CA VAL A 82 1.53 6.80 6.97
C VAL A 82 1.19 8.03 6.14
N VAL A 83 2.18 8.48 5.35
CA VAL A 83 1.98 9.61 4.45
C VAL A 83 1.65 9.08 3.07
N LEU A 84 0.42 9.31 2.63
CA LEU A 84 -0.04 8.90 1.32
C LEU A 84 0.35 9.96 0.29
N PRO A 85 0.95 9.57 -0.84
CA PRO A 85 1.32 10.53 -1.87
C PRO A 85 0.09 11.17 -2.52
N LYS A 86 0.27 12.36 -3.09
CA LYS A 86 -0.81 13.11 -3.73
C LYS A 86 -1.38 12.42 -4.97
N THR A 87 -0.72 11.37 -5.45
CA THR A 87 -1.16 10.58 -6.61
C THR A 87 -2.08 9.43 -6.24
N MET A 88 -2.24 9.15 -4.94
CA MET A 88 -3.02 7.98 -4.47
C MET A 88 -4.46 8.05 -4.95
N LYS A 89 -4.91 6.96 -5.58
CA LYS A 89 -6.27 6.84 -6.11
C LYS A 89 -7.11 5.84 -5.35
N GLU A 90 -6.51 4.72 -4.94
CA GLU A 90 -7.26 3.64 -4.32
C GLU A 90 -6.46 2.94 -3.23
N ILE A 91 -7.13 2.70 -2.10
CA ILE A 91 -6.64 1.85 -1.03
C ILE A 91 -7.66 0.72 -0.91
N LYS A 92 -7.21 -0.51 -1.13
CA LYS A 92 -8.11 -1.64 -1.20
C LYS A 92 -8.40 -2.23 0.17
N ARG A 93 -9.25 -3.25 0.18
CA ARG A 93 -9.79 -3.89 1.38
C ARG A 93 -8.67 -4.30 2.34
N ARG A 94 -8.83 -3.96 3.60
CA ARG A 94 -7.94 -4.33 4.71
C ARG A 94 -6.48 -3.94 4.53
N ALA A 95 -6.20 -2.97 3.70
CA ALA A 95 -4.82 -2.62 3.37
C ALA A 95 -3.95 -2.34 4.60
N PHE A 96 -4.48 -1.63 5.59
CA PHE A 96 -3.77 -1.31 6.84
C PHE A 96 -4.45 -1.88 8.08
N SER A 97 -5.34 -2.84 7.90
CA SER A 97 -6.08 -3.42 9.01
C SER A 97 -5.13 -4.04 10.04
N GLU A 98 -5.50 -3.94 11.30
CA GLU A 98 -4.77 -4.50 12.45
C GLU A 98 -3.34 -3.98 12.62
N ASN A 99 -3.12 -2.72 12.29
CA ASN A 99 -1.92 -2.00 12.69
C ASN A 99 -2.24 -1.24 13.98
N HIS A 100 -2.15 -1.93 15.11
CA HIS A 100 -2.64 -1.44 16.40
C HIS A 100 -1.92 -0.21 16.92
N SER A 101 -0.73 0.07 16.42
CA SER A 101 0.07 1.22 16.86
C SER A 101 0.10 2.37 15.85
N LEU A 102 -0.67 2.25 14.77
CA LEU A 102 -0.73 3.31 13.76
C LEU A 102 -1.39 4.55 14.35
N ARG A 103 -0.71 5.70 14.27
CA ARG A 103 -1.16 6.93 14.92
C ARG A 103 -2.08 7.77 14.06
N ALA A 104 -1.76 7.92 12.79
CA ALA A 104 -2.55 8.77 11.92
C ALA A 104 -2.33 8.41 10.46
N VAL A 105 -3.35 8.70 9.65
CA VAL A 105 -3.29 8.58 8.20
C VAL A 105 -3.85 9.86 7.61
N HIS A 106 -3.11 10.47 6.69
CA HIS A 106 -3.53 11.69 6.03
C HIS A 106 -3.96 11.35 4.61
N PHE A 107 -5.27 11.46 4.35
CA PHE A 107 -5.82 11.13 3.03
C PHE A 107 -5.66 12.30 2.07
N PRO A 108 -5.04 12.11 0.91
CA PRO A 108 -4.95 13.17 -0.08
C PRO A 108 -6.28 13.38 -0.79
N ALA A 109 -6.48 14.58 -1.34
CA ALA A 109 -7.70 14.90 -2.08
C ALA A 109 -7.87 14.02 -3.32
N SER A 110 -6.78 13.45 -3.83
CA SER A 110 -6.80 12.57 -5.00
C SER A 110 -7.45 11.22 -4.76
N LEU A 111 -7.60 10.81 -3.49
CA LEU A 111 -8.13 9.48 -3.16
C LEU A 111 -9.58 9.36 -3.59
N LYS A 112 -9.88 8.35 -4.42
CA LYS A 112 -11.22 8.10 -4.93
C LYS A 112 -11.92 6.93 -4.25
N THR A 113 -11.18 5.91 -3.85
CA THR A 113 -11.76 4.70 -3.29
C THR A 113 -10.99 4.25 -2.06
N LEU A 114 -11.74 4.04 -0.97
CA LEU A 114 -11.21 3.47 0.25
C LEU A 114 -11.98 2.17 0.50
N GLY A 115 -11.27 1.05 0.42
CA GLY A 115 -11.88 -0.27 0.53
C GLY A 115 -12.41 -0.58 1.92
N PRO A 116 -13.34 -1.56 2.03
CA PRO A 116 -13.89 -1.96 3.31
C PRO A 116 -12.80 -2.39 4.28
N LYS A 117 -12.92 -1.95 5.54
CA LYS A 117 -12.02 -2.33 6.63
C LYS A 117 -10.56 -1.96 6.39
N ALA A 118 -10.28 -1.01 5.51
CA ALA A 118 -8.91 -0.64 5.16
C ALA A 118 -8.06 -0.29 6.39
N TYR A 119 -8.67 0.31 7.42
CA TYR A 119 -7.99 0.69 8.67
C TYR A 119 -8.66 0.07 9.89
N ARG A 120 -9.31 -1.08 9.72
CA ARG A 120 -9.99 -1.76 10.83
C ARG A 120 -8.98 -2.18 11.89
N ASP A 121 -9.37 -1.99 13.15
CA ASP A 121 -8.56 -2.38 14.31
C ASP A 121 -7.21 -1.68 14.39
N CYS A 122 -7.09 -0.51 13.79
CA CYS A 122 -6.05 0.43 14.14
C CYS A 122 -6.52 1.20 15.38
N THR A 123 -5.66 1.34 16.38
CA THR A 123 -6.09 1.84 17.68
C THR A 123 -6.13 3.36 17.79
N ASN A 124 -5.56 4.00 16.85
CA ASN A 124 -5.53 5.46 16.84
C ASN A 124 -5.94 5.98 15.47
#